data_1421d1cb7b33f1f3ae9fa4887d5a5b9b
#
_entry.id   1421d1cb7b33f1f3ae9fa4887d5a5b9b
#
_cell.length_a   1.000
_cell.length_b   1.000
_cell.length_c   1.000
_cell.angle_alpha   90.00
_cell.angle_beta   90.00
_cell.angle_gamma   90.00
#
_symmetry.space_group_name_H-M   'P 1'
#
loop_
_entity.id
_entity.type
_entity.pdbx_description
1 polymer ?
#
loop_
_entity_poly.entity_id
_entity_poly.type
_entity_poly.pdbx_seq_one_letter_code
_entity_poly.pdbx_strand_id
1 'polypeptide(L)'
;SFDKTTFDYGNVKAGSDGHRFFTVKNTGDKPLIISEVKPSCGCTTPEWSKDPILPGKSTQIKVGYNTGIKGAFNKLIEVYSNDPQNSRSVLYIKGNVEDIASAQAVSVAQEAKLVAAPVATAKAQPAAAAKRVAKKKADVQKVESVAK
;
A
#
# COMPACT_ATOMS: atom_id res chain seq x y z
N SER A 1 12.32 -9.30 13.36
CA SER A 1 11.28 -10.07 12.69
C SER A 1 10.57 -9.21 11.68
N PHE A 2 10.02 -9.81 10.64
CA PHE A 2 9.26 -9.12 9.61
C PHE A 2 7.77 -9.37 9.83
N ASP A 3 6.96 -8.38 9.55
CA ASP A 3 5.53 -8.53 9.67
C ASP A 3 5.02 -9.45 8.55
N LYS A 4 5.62 -9.42 7.42
CA LYS A 4 5.33 -10.34 6.31
C LYS A 4 6.58 -10.52 5.47
N THR A 5 6.76 -11.69 4.94
CA THR A 5 7.92 -12.01 4.11
C THR A 5 7.54 -12.10 2.62
N THR A 6 6.26 -12.03 2.31
CA THR A 6 5.79 -12.06 0.93
C THR A 6 4.79 -10.94 0.70
N PHE A 7 4.98 -10.20 -0.36
CA PHE A 7 4.04 -9.18 -0.78
C PHE A 7 3.50 -9.53 -2.16
N ASP A 8 2.19 -9.71 -2.24
CA ASP A 8 1.53 -9.99 -3.49
C ASP A 8 0.98 -8.68 -4.05
N TYR A 9 1.46 -8.29 -5.20
CA TYR A 9 1.01 -7.06 -5.86
C TYR A 9 -0.33 -7.27 -6.58
N GLY A 10 -0.71 -8.52 -6.80
CA GLY A 10 -1.89 -8.83 -7.63
C GLY A 10 -1.65 -8.38 -9.05
N ASN A 11 -2.68 -7.89 -9.70
CA ASN A 11 -2.59 -7.36 -11.05
C ASN A 11 -2.29 -5.86 -10.98
N VAL A 12 -1.21 -5.46 -11.58
CA VAL A 12 -0.70 -4.09 -11.55
C VAL A 12 -0.66 -3.56 -12.97
N LYS A 13 -1.08 -2.33 -13.16
CA LYS A 13 -1.05 -1.74 -14.49
C LYS A 13 0.38 -1.33 -14.87
N ALA A 14 0.74 -1.53 -16.12
CA ALA A 14 2.04 -1.10 -16.61
C ALA A 14 2.23 0.39 -16.37
N GLY A 15 3.37 0.76 -15.84
CA GLY A 15 3.69 2.16 -15.54
C GLY A 15 3.10 2.69 -14.24
N SER A 16 2.39 1.86 -13.48
CA SER A 16 1.88 2.33 -12.20
C SER A 16 2.94 2.23 -11.09
N ASP A 17 2.62 2.75 -9.92
CA ASP A 17 3.55 2.75 -8.81
C ASP A 17 3.82 1.32 -8.31
N GLY A 18 5.04 0.89 -8.47
CA GLY A 18 5.50 -0.43 -8.04
C GLY A 18 6.13 -0.46 -6.66
N HIS A 19 5.98 0.58 -5.85
CA HIS A 19 6.59 0.60 -4.53
C HIS A 19 5.72 -0.07 -3.48
N ARG A 20 6.35 -0.84 -2.61
CA ARG A 20 5.69 -1.48 -1.47
C ARG A 20 6.63 -1.45 -0.27
N PHE A 21 6.06 -1.58 0.91
CA PHE A 21 6.82 -1.47 2.15
C PHE A 21 6.74 -2.78 2.94
N PHE A 22 7.88 -3.19 3.45
CA PHE A 22 7.96 -4.31 4.39
C PHE A 22 8.34 -3.74 5.75
N THR A 23 7.62 -4.08 6.78
CA THR A 23 7.91 -3.62 8.13
C THR A 23 8.82 -4.61 8.84
N VAL A 24 9.91 -4.10 9.37
CA VAL A 24 10.85 -4.88 10.16
C VAL A 24 10.76 -4.42 11.59
N LYS A 25 10.51 -5.33 12.50
CA LYS A 25 10.46 -5.01 13.92
C LYS A 25 11.60 -5.69 14.65
N ASN A 26 12.27 -4.96 15.50
CA ASN A 26 13.29 -5.53 16.36
C ASN A 26 12.64 -6.16 17.59
N THR A 27 12.58 -7.48 17.62
CA THR A 27 12.01 -8.21 18.74
C THR A 27 13.06 -8.73 19.70
N GLY A 28 14.32 -8.37 19.49
CA GLY A 28 15.42 -8.78 20.35
C GLY A 28 15.74 -7.74 21.40
N ASP A 29 16.85 -7.95 22.08
CA ASP A 29 17.29 -7.10 23.18
C ASP A 29 18.34 -6.09 22.76
N LYS A 30 18.90 -6.22 21.59
CA LYS A 30 19.98 -5.35 21.11
C LYS A 30 19.57 -4.60 19.87
N PRO A 31 20.20 -3.48 19.56
CA PRO A 31 19.87 -2.75 18.33
C PRO A 31 20.10 -3.62 17.09
N LEU A 32 19.14 -3.59 16.18
CA LEU A 32 19.20 -4.34 14.93
C LEU A 32 19.62 -3.41 13.81
N ILE A 33 20.63 -3.77 13.07
CA ILE A 33 21.12 -2.97 11.94
C ILE A 33 20.97 -3.78 10.66
N ILE A 34 20.31 -3.18 9.67
CA ILE A 34 20.21 -3.79 8.35
C ILE A 34 21.44 -3.33 7.56
N SER A 35 22.33 -4.26 7.30
CA SER A 35 23.60 -3.94 6.65
C SER A 35 23.46 -3.86 5.14
N GLU A 36 22.66 -4.71 4.57
CA GLU A 36 22.52 -4.76 3.12
C GLU A 36 21.19 -5.34 2.70
N VAL A 37 20.66 -4.88 1.59
CA VAL A 37 19.45 -5.44 0.99
C VAL A 37 19.75 -5.69 -0.49
N LYS A 38 19.71 -6.97 -0.90
CA LYS A 38 20.04 -7.37 -2.25
C LYS A 38 18.85 -7.88 -3.02
N PRO A 39 18.47 -7.25 -4.10
CA PRO A 39 17.40 -7.78 -4.96
C PRO A 39 17.95 -8.87 -5.88
N SER A 40 17.10 -9.78 -6.32
CA SER A 40 17.50 -10.84 -7.25
C SER A 40 17.67 -10.35 -8.68
N CYS A 41 17.22 -9.14 -9.00
CA CYS A 41 17.39 -8.58 -10.34
C CYS A 41 17.46 -7.06 -10.27
N GLY A 42 17.94 -6.44 -11.32
CA GLY A 42 17.96 -4.99 -11.41
C GLY A 42 16.58 -4.36 -11.62
N CYS A 43 15.54 -5.18 -11.73
CA CYS A 43 14.17 -4.69 -11.88
C CYS A 43 13.53 -4.35 -10.54
N THR A 44 14.24 -4.59 -9.45
CA THR A 44 13.77 -4.31 -8.11
C THR A 44 14.76 -3.38 -7.41
N THR A 45 14.27 -2.30 -6.85
CA THR A 45 15.11 -1.32 -6.17
C THR A 45 14.70 -1.21 -4.71
N PRO A 46 15.47 -1.77 -3.80
CA PRO A 46 15.17 -1.63 -2.39
C PRO A 46 15.81 -0.36 -1.82
N GLU A 47 15.09 0.28 -0.92
CA GLU A 47 15.59 1.42 -0.17
C GLU A 47 15.34 1.17 1.31
N TRP A 48 16.33 1.39 2.14
CA TRP A 48 16.22 1.16 3.58
C TRP A 48 17.13 2.09 4.37
N SER A 49 16.85 2.23 5.66
CA SER A 49 17.74 3.00 6.54
C SER A 49 18.76 2.08 7.17
N LYS A 50 19.95 2.60 7.35
CA LYS A 50 21.04 1.90 8.05
C LYS A 50 21.04 2.25 9.52
N ASP A 51 20.09 3.04 9.98
CA ASP A 51 20.01 3.41 11.39
C ASP A 51 19.67 2.20 12.26
N PRO A 52 20.25 2.13 13.45
CA PRO A 52 19.92 1.01 14.33
C PRO A 52 18.46 1.04 14.77
N ILE A 53 17.82 -0.08 14.67
CA ILE A 53 16.44 -0.24 15.12
C ILE A 53 16.51 -0.70 16.56
N LEU A 54 16.09 0.14 17.49
CA LEU A 54 16.15 -0.18 18.91
C LEU A 54 15.17 -1.30 19.27
N PRO A 55 15.39 -2.02 20.36
CA PRO A 55 14.49 -3.08 20.77
C PRO A 55 13.04 -2.59 20.89
N GLY A 56 12.12 -3.33 20.33
CA GLY A 56 10.71 -2.97 20.31
C GLY A 56 10.31 -1.96 19.23
N LYS A 57 11.28 -1.39 18.53
CA LYS A 57 11.00 -0.43 17.47
C LYS A 57 10.92 -1.10 16.11
N SER A 58 10.41 -0.38 15.13
CA SER A 58 10.22 -0.88 13.77
C SER A 58 10.72 0.12 12.74
N THR A 59 11.12 -0.39 11.59
CA THR A 59 11.46 0.44 10.43
C THR A 59 10.83 -0.19 9.20
N GLN A 60 10.89 0.51 8.09
CA GLN A 60 10.35 0.00 6.84
C GLN A 60 11.42 -0.11 5.77
N ILE A 61 11.36 -1.16 5.00
CA ILE A 61 12.15 -1.33 3.79
C ILE A 61 11.19 -1.06 2.63
N LYS A 62 11.50 -0.05 1.84
CA LYS A 62 10.71 0.28 0.67
C LYS A 62 11.28 -0.52 -0.51
N VAL A 63 10.46 -1.21 -1.22
CA VAL A 63 10.88 -2.01 -2.36
C VAL A 63 10.10 -1.56 -3.58
N GLY A 64 10.81 -1.14 -4.60
CA GLY A 64 10.21 -0.76 -5.88
C GLY A 64 10.39 -1.85 -6.91
N TYR A 65 9.34 -2.16 -7.66
CA TYR A 65 9.41 -3.06 -8.81
C TYR A 65 9.14 -2.25 -10.08
N ASN A 66 9.90 -2.53 -11.12
CA ASN A 66 9.74 -1.82 -12.39
C ASN A 66 8.50 -2.33 -13.13
N THR A 67 7.41 -1.63 -12.99
CA THR A 67 6.14 -1.98 -13.62
C THR A 67 6.12 -1.68 -15.12
N GLY A 68 7.21 -1.23 -15.70
CA GLY A 68 7.33 -1.17 -17.14
C GLY A 68 7.58 -2.53 -17.76
N ILE A 69 7.95 -3.51 -16.93
CA ILE A 69 8.18 -4.88 -17.39
C ILE A 69 6.87 -5.65 -17.26
N LYS A 70 6.28 -6.01 -18.37
CA LYS A 70 4.97 -6.66 -18.38
C LYS A 70 5.07 -8.14 -18.07
N GLY A 71 4.00 -8.71 -17.57
CA GLY A 71 3.88 -10.13 -17.28
C GLY A 71 4.02 -10.46 -15.81
N ALA A 72 3.93 -11.73 -15.51
CA ALA A 72 4.01 -12.22 -14.16
C ALA A 72 5.44 -12.11 -13.62
N PHE A 73 5.57 -11.75 -12.39
CA PHE A 73 6.88 -11.68 -11.74
C PHE A 73 6.85 -12.32 -10.34
N ASN A 74 7.99 -12.87 -9.97
CA ASN A 74 8.20 -13.39 -8.64
C ASN A 74 9.68 -13.16 -8.36
N LYS A 75 9.97 -12.19 -7.50
CA LYS A 75 11.34 -11.77 -7.22
C LYS A 75 11.64 -11.92 -5.74
N LEU A 76 12.91 -12.11 -5.47
CA LEU A 76 13.39 -12.36 -4.15
C LEU A 76 14.31 -11.21 -3.75
N ILE A 77 14.28 -10.85 -2.50
CA ILE A 77 15.11 -9.79 -1.94
C ILE A 77 15.74 -10.33 -0.67
N GLU A 78 17.05 -10.30 -0.61
CA GLU A 78 17.76 -10.76 0.57
C GLU A 78 18.08 -9.58 1.46
N VAL A 79 17.76 -9.70 2.73
CA VAL A 79 18.02 -8.67 3.73
C VAL A 79 19.05 -9.21 4.70
N TYR A 80 20.18 -8.53 4.80
CA TYR A 80 21.25 -8.91 5.70
C TYR A 80 21.26 -7.99 6.92
N SER A 81 21.43 -8.56 8.10
CA SER A 81 21.43 -7.81 9.34
C SER A 81 22.41 -8.38 10.34
N ASN A 82 22.61 -7.68 11.45
CA ASN A 82 23.47 -8.12 12.51
C ASN A 82 22.82 -9.11 13.49
N ASP A 83 21.65 -9.64 13.15
CA ASP A 83 20.94 -10.59 14.00
C ASP A 83 21.71 -11.92 14.01
N PRO A 84 22.15 -12.40 15.16
CA PRO A 84 22.94 -13.64 15.21
C PRO A 84 22.13 -14.88 14.85
N GLN A 85 20.81 -14.83 14.98
CA GLN A 85 19.99 -15.97 14.66
C GLN A 85 19.48 -15.93 13.24
N ASN A 86 19.27 -14.73 12.73
CA ASN A 86 18.73 -14.55 11.39
C ASN A 86 19.49 -13.46 10.65
N SER A 87 20.77 -13.71 10.43
CA SER A 87 21.62 -12.73 9.75
C SER A 87 21.17 -12.49 8.31
N ARG A 88 20.43 -13.40 7.73
CA ARG A 88 19.91 -13.27 6.37
C ARG A 88 18.43 -13.62 6.37
N SER A 89 17.61 -12.73 5.90
CA SER A 89 16.18 -12.97 5.72
C SER A 89 15.81 -12.79 4.26
N VAL A 90 14.83 -13.50 3.78
CA VAL A 90 14.41 -13.44 2.38
C VAL A 90 12.99 -12.93 2.30
N LEU A 91 12.79 -11.92 1.49
CA LEU A 91 11.48 -11.38 1.21
C LEU A 91 11.12 -11.69 -0.24
N TYR A 92 9.87 -11.88 -0.51
CA TYR A 92 9.37 -12.18 -1.85
C TYR A 92 8.36 -11.14 -2.30
N ILE A 93 8.46 -10.73 -3.55
CA ILE A 93 7.43 -9.92 -4.18
C ILE A 93 6.95 -10.67 -5.42
N LYS A 94 5.68 -10.73 -5.59
CA LYS A 94 5.08 -11.39 -6.75
C LYS A 94 3.89 -10.60 -7.25
N GLY A 95 3.54 -10.80 -8.49
CA GLY A 95 2.40 -10.12 -9.10
C GLY A 95 2.40 -10.30 -10.59
N ASN A 96 1.53 -9.59 -11.24
CA ASN A 96 1.40 -9.63 -12.69
C ASN A 96 1.21 -8.21 -13.21
N VAL A 97 2.07 -7.77 -14.12
CA VAL A 97 1.95 -6.45 -14.72
C VAL A 97 1.16 -6.57 -16.03
N GLU A 98 0.00 -5.94 -16.05
CA GLU A 98 -0.89 -6.00 -17.20
C GLU A 98 -0.72 -4.78 -18.11
N ASP A 99 -0.92 -4.99 -19.38
CA ASP A 99 -0.88 -3.90 -20.34
C ASP A 99 -2.15 -3.08 -20.18
N ILE A 100 -2.00 -1.79 -20.29
CA ILE A 100 -3.12 -0.89 -20.18
C ILE A 100 -4.17 -1.21 -21.22
N ALA A 101 -3.75 -1.65 -22.38
CA ALA A 101 -4.67 -1.92 -23.45
C ALA A 101 -5.65 -3.04 -23.10
N SER A 102 -5.16 -4.05 -22.43
CA SER A 102 -6.02 -5.14 -22.05
C SER A 102 -6.99 -4.72 -20.97
N ALA A 103 -6.53 -3.92 -20.06
CA ALA A 103 -7.35 -3.48 -18.98
C ALA A 103 -8.48 -2.60 -19.50
N GLN A 104 -8.18 -1.82 -20.51
CA GLN A 104 -9.20 -0.97 -21.06
C GLN A 104 -10.25 -1.77 -21.80
N ALA A 105 -9.86 -2.82 -22.45
CA ALA A 105 -10.81 -3.63 -23.16
C ALA A 105 -11.83 -4.25 -22.23
N VAL A 106 -11.34 -4.68 -21.10
CA VAL A 106 -12.22 -5.29 -20.14
C VAL A 106 -13.15 -4.27 -19.54
N SER A 107 -12.62 -3.12 -19.30
CA SER A 107 -13.37 -2.07 -18.70
C SER A 107 -14.49 -1.64 -19.59
N VAL A 108 -14.23 -1.53 -20.85
CA VAL A 108 -15.24 -1.09 -21.77
C VAL A 108 -16.36 -2.11 -21.84
N ALA A 109 -16.02 -3.35 -21.84
CA ALA A 109 -17.03 -4.37 -21.90
C ALA A 109 -17.94 -4.32 -20.69
N GLN A 110 -17.35 -4.06 -19.55
CA GLN A 110 -18.14 -3.99 -18.37
C GLN A 110 -18.98 -2.77 -18.32
N GLU A 111 -18.48 -1.70 -18.80
CA GLU A 111 -19.24 -0.50 -18.80
C GLU A 111 -20.48 -0.65 -19.66
N ALA A 112 -20.37 -1.31 -20.74
CA ALA A 112 -21.49 -1.49 -21.58
C ALA A 112 -22.59 -2.21 -20.87
N LYS A 113 -22.26 -3.14 -20.03
CA LYS A 113 -23.24 -3.81 -19.37
C LYS A 113 -23.79 -3.03 -18.28
N LEU A 114 -23.06 -2.28 -17.60
CA LEU A 114 -23.54 -1.49 -16.52
C LEU A 114 -24.43 -0.39 -16.96
N VAL A 115 -24.21 0.12 -18.09
CA VAL A 115 -25.00 1.22 -18.53
C VAL A 115 -26.45 0.92 -18.51
N ALA A 116 -26.78 -0.24 -18.81
CA ALA A 116 -28.15 -0.54 -18.83
C ALA A 116 -28.78 -0.51 -17.48
N ALA A 117 -28.14 -0.95 -16.53
CA ALA A 117 -28.70 -1.02 -15.25
C ALA A 117 -28.85 0.23 -14.50
N PRO A 118 -27.92 1.03 -14.43
CA PRO A 118 -27.97 2.13 -13.60
C PRO A 118 -28.95 3.18 -13.92
N VAL A 119 -29.38 3.22 -15.04
CA VAL A 119 -30.20 4.25 -15.31
C VAL A 119 -31.27 4.41 -14.33
N ALA A 120 -31.82 3.41 -13.95
CA ALA A 120 -32.89 3.55 -13.10
C ALA A 120 -32.58 4.02 -11.76
N THR A 121 -31.60 3.58 -11.21
CA THR A 121 -31.41 3.88 -9.91
C THR A 121 -30.86 5.14 -9.63
N ALA A 122 -30.05 5.57 -10.40
CA ALA A 122 -29.39 6.74 -10.11
C ALA A 122 -30.21 7.81 -9.69
N LYS A 123 -31.33 8.06 -10.19
CA LYS A 123 -31.99 9.14 -9.87
C LYS A 123 -32.56 9.16 -8.63
N ALA A 124 -32.69 8.29 -8.04
CA ALA A 124 -33.39 8.37 -6.96
C ALA A 124 -32.96 8.99 -5.83
N GLN A 125 -32.25 8.88 -5.26
CA GLN A 125 -31.95 9.35 -4.09
C GLN A 125 -31.11 10.23 -3.65
N PRO A 126 -30.18 10.35 -4.03
CA PRO A 126 -29.25 11.14 -3.43
C PRO A 126 -29.66 12.46 -3.04
N ALA A 127 -30.33 13.06 -3.73
CA ALA A 127 -30.55 14.40 -3.42
C ALA A 127 -31.15 14.63 -2.13
N ALA A 128 -32.04 13.90 -1.78
CA ALA A 128 -32.70 14.18 -0.61
C ALA A 128 -31.90 14.17 0.62
N ALA A 129 -31.09 13.29 0.74
CA ALA A 129 -30.37 13.20 1.93
C ALA A 129 -29.53 14.35 2.25
N ALA A 130 -28.95 14.90 1.34
CA ALA A 130 -28.07 15.95 1.59
C ALA A 130 -28.64 17.09 2.24
N LYS A 131 -29.84 17.49 1.99
CA LYS A 131 -30.29 18.59 2.55
C LYS A 131 -30.50 18.58 3.95
N ARG A 132 -30.86 17.70 4.56
CA ARG A 132 -31.06 17.81 5.87
C ARG A 132 -30.03 18.12 6.77
N VAL A 133 -28.97 17.74 6.63
CA VAL A 133 -27.95 18.01 7.53
C VAL A 133 -27.64 19.37 7.82
N ALA A 134 -27.73 20.16 6.98
CA ALA A 134 -27.32 21.47 7.21
C ALA A 134 -27.90 22.14 8.31
N LYS A 135 -29.05 21.97 8.74
CA LYS A 135 -29.56 22.70 9.70
C LYS A 135 -29.19 22.61 11.03
N LYS A 136 -28.71 22.05 11.59
CA LYS A 136 -28.43 22.03 12.87
C LYS A 136 -27.51 22.73 13.46
N LYS A 137 -27.02 23.38 13.43
CA LYS A 137 -26.07 24.04 14.05
C LYS A 137 -26.27 25.18 14.62
N ALA A 138 -26.48 25.80 14.43
CA ALA A 138 -26.65 27.02 14.94
C ALA A 138 -26.97 27.20 16.27
N ASP A 139 -27.16 26.57 17.01
CA ASP A 139 -27.56 26.84 18.20
C ASP A 139 -26.84 26.82 19.30
N VAL A 140 -26.00 26.66 19.44
CA VAL A 140 -25.27 26.63 20.53
C VAL A 140 -24.81 27.68 21.16
N GLN A 141 -24.79 28.63 21.03
CA GLN A 141 -24.16 29.60 21.61
C GLN A 141 -24.68 30.23 22.61
N LYS A 142 -24.82 30.83 22.91
CA LYS A 142 -25.33 31.56 23.85
C LYS A 142 -25.18 31.26 25.16
N VAL A 143 -24.62 31.21 25.72
CA VAL A 143 -24.52 30.98 26.96
C VAL A 143 -23.68 31.62 27.61
N GLU A 144 -23.31 32.07 27.86
CA GLU A 144 -22.45 32.69 28.50
C GLU A 144 -22.60 33.66 29.20
N SER A 145 -22.28 34.23 29.39
CA SER A 145 -22.36 35.27 30.04
C SER A 145 -22.47 35.33 31.27
N VAL A 146 -22.47 35.69 31.81
CA VAL A 146 -22.60 35.83 33.10
C VAL A 146 -21.77 36.03 33.90
N ALA A 147 -21.22 36.19 34.14
CA ALA A 147 -20.37 36.44 34.86
C ALA A 147 -20.45 37.25 35.84
N LYS A 148 -20.18 37.72 36.45
CA LYS A 148 -20.16 38.58 37.44
C LYS A 148 -19.85 38.25 38.47
#